data_8893cdf893ae2c0135c0621106179839
#
_entry.id   8893cdf893ae2c0135c0621106179839
#
_cell.length_a   1.000
_cell.length_b   1.000
_cell.length_c   1.000
_cell.angle_alpha   90.00
_cell.angle_beta   90.00
_cell.angle_gamma   90.00
#
_symmetry.space_group_name_H-M   'P 1'
#
loop_
_entity.id
_entity.type
_entity.pdbx_description
1 polymer ?
#
loop_
_entity_poly.entity_id
_entity_poly.type
_entity_poly.pdbx_seq_one_letter_code
_entity_poly.pdbx_strand_id
1 'polypeptide(L)'
;MRDARPGGELDYIGGIRGFERRLVANHPMRGQLRYHELVVRSLRSAGLSVHSVLDPARLAASVPQAWWMLGRLRPAALFTTGGYLAMPLVLAARARSIPTLVWEGNVQPGRATRAIGRFATRVAVSFPPTLAAFPGNSFVSGTPIRSFDGIDRAAARHSFGLDPGDRLLVVFGGSQAVARMNAAVARALPQLVADWHVLHLAGDDGMADAGAARQALPDALRLRYTAEPFLTDRMADALVAADLVVGRAGSSTCAELAAVGVPSILVPYPYAGAHQRYNARYLVNEGAAVEIPDDELTSERLLAETEALLHDHRRHAMADAARRLGRPHAARMLADELVALAEGGPLPSTVPS
;
A
#
# COMPACT_ATOMS: atom_id res chain seq x y z
N MET A 1 -11.40 11.30 8.74
CA MET A 1 -12.68 11.91 8.29
C MET A 1 -13.60 12.21 9.47
N ARG A 2 -13.96 11.23 10.30
CA ARG A 2 -14.88 11.49 11.43
C ARG A 2 -14.27 12.36 12.51
N ASP A 3 -13.00 12.15 12.83
CA ASP A 3 -12.28 13.00 13.78
C ASP A 3 -12.12 14.42 13.25
N ALA A 4 -12.05 14.58 11.92
CA ALA A 4 -11.99 15.89 11.26
C ALA A 4 -13.37 16.56 11.12
N ARG A 5 -14.47 15.76 11.03
CA ARG A 5 -15.85 16.26 10.94
C ARG A 5 -16.82 15.31 11.65
N PRO A 6 -17.05 15.47 12.97
CA PRO A 6 -18.03 14.70 13.71
C PRO A 6 -19.44 14.89 13.13
N GLY A 7 -20.17 13.78 12.89
CA GLY A 7 -21.54 13.81 12.36
C GLY A 7 -21.67 13.86 10.84
N GLY A 8 -20.56 13.85 10.08
CA GLY A 8 -20.59 13.73 8.62
C GLY A 8 -21.08 12.33 8.18
N GLU A 9 -21.99 12.28 7.20
CA GLU A 9 -22.41 11.03 6.57
C GLU A 9 -21.37 10.58 5.54
N LEU A 10 -21.10 9.26 5.46
CA LEU A 10 -20.17 8.66 4.52
C LEU A 10 -20.89 7.68 3.61
N ASP A 11 -20.90 7.96 2.31
CA ASP A 11 -21.42 7.09 1.29
C ASP A 11 -20.25 6.43 0.54
N TYR A 12 -20.27 5.10 0.44
CA TYR A 12 -19.25 4.35 -0.30
C TYR A 12 -19.87 3.85 -1.61
N ILE A 13 -19.25 4.19 -2.74
CA ILE A 13 -19.69 3.76 -4.06
C ILE A 13 -18.70 2.73 -4.59
N GLY A 14 -19.18 1.52 -4.84
CA GLY A 14 -18.39 0.40 -5.35
C GLY A 14 -19.05 -0.31 -6.53
N GLY A 15 -18.35 -1.27 -7.15
CA GLY A 15 -18.88 -2.08 -8.23
C GLY A 15 -19.83 -3.20 -7.75
N ILE A 16 -20.76 -3.64 -8.60
CA ILE A 16 -21.77 -4.68 -8.29
C ILE A 16 -21.14 -6.01 -7.82
N ARG A 17 -19.97 -6.37 -8.33
CA ARG A 17 -19.24 -7.62 -7.98
C ARG A 17 -17.86 -7.33 -7.40
N GLY A 18 -17.69 -6.16 -6.83
CA GLY A 18 -16.41 -5.73 -6.25
C GLY A 18 -16.08 -6.46 -4.97
N PHE A 19 -14.79 -6.73 -4.77
CA PHE A 19 -14.23 -7.19 -3.49
C PHE A 19 -14.53 -6.18 -2.36
N GLU A 20 -14.73 -4.93 -2.74
CA GLU A 20 -15.00 -3.78 -1.86
C GLU A 20 -16.25 -4.00 -1.00
N ARG A 21 -17.30 -4.64 -1.54
CA ARG A 21 -18.53 -4.93 -0.77
C ARG A 21 -18.25 -5.77 0.47
N ARG A 22 -17.39 -6.79 0.34
CA ARG A 22 -17.00 -7.66 1.46
C ARG A 22 -16.15 -6.90 2.48
N LEU A 23 -15.25 -6.04 2.00
CA LEU A 23 -14.42 -5.19 2.88
C LEU A 23 -15.28 -4.22 3.69
N VAL A 24 -16.22 -3.53 3.05
CA VAL A 24 -17.13 -2.60 3.74
C VAL A 24 -18.04 -3.34 4.72
N ALA A 25 -18.56 -4.52 4.34
CA ALA A 25 -19.42 -5.33 5.21
C ALA A 25 -18.69 -5.83 6.48
N ASN A 26 -17.39 -6.06 6.39
CA ASN A 26 -16.56 -6.55 7.50
C ASN A 26 -15.81 -5.41 8.24
N HIS A 27 -15.94 -4.17 7.77
CA HIS A 27 -15.24 -3.05 8.38
C HIS A 27 -15.87 -2.68 9.74
N PRO A 28 -15.09 -2.30 10.78
CA PRO A 28 -15.62 -1.89 12.08
C PRO A 28 -16.66 -0.75 12.00
N MET A 29 -16.53 0.13 10.99
CA MET A 29 -17.45 1.24 10.73
C MET A 29 -18.65 0.88 9.83
N ARG A 30 -18.91 -0.41 9.56
CA ARG A 30 -19.98 -0.85 8.63
C ARG A 30 -21.36 -0.22 8.88
N GLY A 31 -21.73 -0.02 10.15
CA GLY A 31 -23.01 0.61 10.52
C GLY A 31 -23.10 2.12 10.24
N GLN A 32 -22.02 2.72 9.76
CA GLN A 32 -21.88 4.15 9.53
C GLN A 32 -21.56 4.47 8.05
N LEU A 33 -21.43 3.44 7.22
CA LEU A 33 -21.17 3.54 5.78
C LEU A 33 -22.39 3.03 5.01
N ARG A 34 -22.95 3.88 4.17
CA ARG A 34 -23.99 3.46 3.21
C ARG A 34 -23.31 3.02 1.94
N TYR A 35 -23.52 1.75 1.53
CA TYR A 35 -22.93 1.20 0.30
C TYR A 35 -23.87 1.36 -0.88
N HIS A 36 -23.37 1.94 -1.96
CA HIS A 36 -24.09 2.13 -3.24
C HIS A 36 -23.37 1.38 -4.36
N GLU A 37 -24.14 0.79 -5.27
CA GLU A 37 -23.60 0.01 -6.37
C GLU A 37 -23.64 0.78 -7.69
N LEU A 38 -22.49 0.85 -8.36
CA LEU A 38 -22.38 1.36 -9.73
C LEU A 38 -22.22 0.20 -10.71
N VAL A 39 -22.98 0.22 -11.83
CA VAL A 39 -22.95 -0.82 -12.86
C VAL A 39 -21.70 -0.69 -13.72
N VAL A 40 -20.53 -0.83 -13.09
CA VAL A 40 -19.24 -0.89 -13.77
C VAL A 40 -18.53 -2.18 -13.37
N ARG A 41 -17.93 -2.86 -14.34
CA ARG A 41 -17.10 -4.04 -14.10
C ARG A 41 -15.64 -3.61 -14.10
N SER A 42 -14.86 -4.15 -13.16
CA SER A 42 -13.40 -3.97 -13.14
C SER A 42 -12.79 -4.54 -14.43
N LEU A 43 -12.06 -3.72 -15.19
CA LEU A 43 -11.35 -4.12 -16.43
C LEU A 43 -10.09 -4.98 -16.15
N ARG A 44 -10.06 -5.76 -15.09
CA ARG A 44 -8.88 -6.55 -14.67
C ARG A 44 -8.58 -7.78 -15.51
N SER A 45 -9.40 -8.16 -16.49
CA SER A 45 -9.10 -9.29 -17.38
C SER A 45 -8.41 -8.78 -18.65
N ALA A 46 -7.09 -8.81 -18.67
CA ALA A 46 -6.25 -8.58 -19.85
C ALA A 46 -6.34 -9.79 -20.83
N GLY A 47 -7.49 -10.00 -21.45
CA GLY A 47 -7.68 -10.94 -22.53
C GLY A 47 -8.60 -10.30 -23.56
N LEU A 48 -8.29 -10.45 -24.87
CA LEU A 48 -9.23 -10.12 -25.95
C LEU A 48 -10.45 -11.02 -25.82
N SER A 49 -11.49 -10.52 -25.14
CA SER A 49 -12.77 -11.18 -24.97
C SER A 49 -13.89 -10.25 -25.46
N VAL A 50 -15.06 -10.82 -25.73
CA VAL A 50 -16.29 -10.05 -26.07
C VAL A 50 -16.55 -8.92 -25.04
N HIS A 51 -16.06 -9.06 -23.83
CA HIS A 51 -16.15 -8.05 -22.77
C HIS A 51 -15.32 -6.80 -23.05
N SER A 52 -14.19 -6.91 -23.76
CA SER A 52 -13.34 -5.75 -24.11
C SER A 52 -14.05 -4.75 -25.05
N VAL A 53 -15.04 -5.23 -25.83
CA VAL A 53 -15.86 -4.38 -26.72
C VAL A 53 -17.05 -3.77 -25.95
N LEU A 54 -17.60 -4.48 -24.96
CA LEU A 54 -18.74 -4.02 -24.17
C LEU A 54 -18.36 -3.08 -23.02
N ASP A 55 -17.11 -3.10 -22.58
CA ASP A 55 -16.65 -2.31 -21.44
C ASP A 55 -16.67 -0.79 -21.68
N PRO A 56 -16.33 -0.25 -22.88
CA PRO A 56 -16.53 1.17 -23.20
C PRO A 56 -18.00 1.59 -23.17
N ALA A 57 -18.90 0.75 -23.69
CA ALA A 57 -20.34 1.03 -23.68
C ALA A 57 -20.91 1.01 -22.26
N ARG A 58 -20.48 0.07 -21.41
CA ARG A 58 -20.84 0.02 -19.99
C ARG A 58 -20.29 1.21 -19.23
N LEU A 59 -19.06 1.62 -19.51
CA LEU A 59 -18.47 2.82 -18.93
C LEU A 59 -19.28 4.07 -19.31
N ALA A 60 -19.66 4.20 -20.58
CA ALA A 60 -20.54 5.29 -21.05
C ALA A 60 -21.91 5.26 -20.35
N ALA A 61 -22.53 4.08 -20.22
CA ALA A 61 -23.83 3.91 -19.56
C ALA A 61 -23.76 4.19 -18.05
N SER A 62 -22.59 4.04 -17.42
CA SER A 62 -22.42 4.31 -15.99
C SER A 62 -22.35 5.81 -15.67
N VAL A 63 -22.08 6.68 -16.64
CA VAL A 63 -22.07 8.14 -16.42
C VAL A 63 -23.44 8.69 -16.05
N PRO A 64 -24.54 8.38 -16.77
CA PRO A 64 -25.89 8.76 -16.35
C PRO A 64 -26.27 8.21 -14.97
N GLN A 65 -25.91 6.97 -14.67
CA GLN A 65 -26.14 6.39 -13.34
C GLN A 65 -25.38 7.16 -12.25
N ALA A 66 -24.10 7.46 -12.46
CA ALA A 66 -23.30 8.28 -11.54
C ALA A 66 -23.89 9.68 -11.37
N TRP A 67 -24.34 10.30 -12.47
CA TRP A 67 -25.00 11.60 -12.45
C TRP A 67 -26.28 11.59 -11.59
N TRP A 68 -27.15 10.63 -11.79
CA TRP A 68 -28.39 10.48 -11.02
C TRP A 68 -28.09 10.20 -9.54
N MET A 69 -27.15 9.28 -9.27
CA MET A 69 -26.74 8.91 -7.93
C MET A 69 -26.17 10.11 -7.15
N LEU A 70 -25.23 10.86 -7.73
CA LEU A 70 -24.67 12.05 -7.09
C LEU A 70 -25.72 13.16 -6.92
N GLY A 71 -26.72 13.24 -7.85
CA GLY A 71 -27.85 14.15 -7.70
C GLY A 71 -28.77 13.81 -6.53
N ARG A 72 -28.92 12.52 -6.21
CA ARG A 72 -29.72 12.04 -5.08
C ARG A 72 -28.96 12.17 -3.76
N LEU A 73 -27.67 11.77 -3.74
CA LEU A 73 -26.84 11.81 -2.52
C LEU A 73 -26.42 13.23 -2.15
N ARG A 74 -26.26 14.11 -3.14
CA ARG A 74 -25.78 15.50 -2.96
C ARG A 74 -24.57 15.61 -2.04
N PRO A 75 -23.48 14.84 -2.29
CA PRO A 75 -22.32 14.88 -1.44
C PRO A 75 -21.66 16.25 -1.51
N ALA A 76 -21.14 16.73 -0.37
CA ALA A 76 -20.40 17.97 -0.27
C ALA A 76 -19.03 17.88 -0.97
N ALA A 77 -18.42 16.69 -1.00
CA ALA A 77 -17.19 16.39 -1.75
C ALA A 77 -17.12 14.91 -2.13
N LEU A 78 -16.31 14.59 -3.14
CA LEU A 78 -16.01 13.23 -3.59
C LEU A 78 -14.53 12.92 -3.35
N PHE A 79 -14.24 11.77 -2.73
CA PHE A 79 -12.89 11.21 -2.63
C PHE A 79 -12.79 9.91 -3.44
N THR A 80 -11.68 9.73 -4.15
CA THR A 80 -11.41 8.48 -4.87
C THR A 80 -9.91 8.14 -4.91
N THR A 81 -9.62 6.84 -4.87
CA THR A 81 -8.27 6.29 -5.05
C THR A 81 -7.98 5.95 -6.53
N GLY A 82 -8.76 6.51 -7.45
CA GLY A 82 -8.58 6.28 -8.88
C GLY A 82 -9.22 4.99 -9.40
N GLY A 83 -8.67 4.50 -10.52
CA GLY A 83 -9.22 3.33 -11.21
C GLY A 83 -10.37 3.65 -12.16
N TYR A 84 -10.77 2.65 -12.95
CA TYR A 84 -11.80 2.84 -14.00
C TYR A 84 -13.19 3.12 -13.43
N LEU A 85 -13.49 2.60 -12.23
CA LEU A 85 -14.75 2.86 -11.53
C LEU A 85 -14.93 4.34 -11.18
N ALA A 86 -13.83 5.05 -10.93
CA ALA A 86 -13.87 6.46 -10.56
C ALA A 86 -14.20 7.39 -11.74
N MET A 87 -13.91 6.99 -12.98
CA MET A 87 -14.10 7.85 -14.16
C MET A 87 -15.52 8.41 -14.28
N PRO A 88 -16.61 7.59 -14.30
CA PRO A 88 -17.95 8.12 -14.41
C PRO A 88 -18.33 9.01 -13.21
N LEU A 89 -17.86 8.67 -12.00
CA LEU A 89 -18.15 9.46 -10.81
C LEU A 89 -17.45 10.82 -10.85
N VAL A 90 -16.18 10.90 -11.26
CA VAL A 90 -15.43 12.16 -11.35
C VAL A 90 -16.01 13.06 -12.46
N LEU A 91 -16.41 12.50 -13.61
CA LEU A 91 -17.06 13.25 -14.67
C LEU A 91 -18.42 13.81 -14.24
N ALA A 92 -19.23 12.98 -13.57
CA ALA A 92 -20.53 13.41 -13.05
C ALA A 92 -20.37 14.45 -11.91
N ALA A 93 -19.39 14.29 -11.04
CA ALA A 93 -19.07 15.25 -9.98
C ALA A 93 -18.63 16.60 -10.58
N ARG A 94 -17.73 16.58 -11.59
CA ARG A 94 -17.30 17.80 -12.29
C ARG A 94 -18.47 18.54 -12.93
N ALA A 95 -19.37 17.82 -13.60
CA ALA A 95 -20.55 18.41 -14.24
C ALA A 95 -21.61 18.93 -13.23
N ARG A 96 -21.56 18.47 -11.98
CA ARG A 96 -22.41 18.95 -10.85
C ARG A 96 -21.70 19.94 -9.95
N SER A 97 -20.49 20.38 -10.28
CA SER A 97 -19.68 21.26 -9.44
C SER A 97 -19.40 20.69 -8.03
N ILE A 98 -19.35 19.35 -7.89
CA ILE A 98 -18.98 18.69 -6.64
C ILE A 98 -17.47 18.63 -6.57
N PRO A 99 -16.83 19.22 -5.54
CA PRO A 99 -15.39 19.16 -5.35
C PRO A 99 -14.90 17.71 -5.26
N THR A 100 -13.80 17.41 -5.95
CA THR A 100 -13.27 16.06 -6.05
C THR A 100 -11.81 16.03 -5.67
N LEU A 101 -11.46 15.17 -4.70
CA LEU A 101 -10.10 14.81 -4.32
C LEU A 101 -9.77 13.43 -4.87
N VAL A 102 -8.78 13.35 -5.76
CA VAL A 102 -8.23 12.08 -6.27
C VAL A 102 -6.92 11.79 -5.55
N TRP A 103 -6.73 10.56 -5.10
CA TRP A 103 -5.45 10.11 -4.53
C TRP A 103 -4.76 9.12 -5.47
N GLU A 104 -3.46 9.34 -5.73
CA GLU A 104 -2.59 8.45 -6.50
C GLU A 104 -1.47 7.91 -5.60
N GLY A 105 -1.46 6.59 -5.45
CA GLY A 105 -0.55 5.88 -4.55
C GLY A 105 0.81 5.54 -5.13
N ASN A 106 1.02 5.61 -6.44
CA ASN A 106 2.25 5.15 -7.08
C ASN A 106 3.08 6.32 -7.64
N VAL A 107 4.38 6.11 -7.77
CA VAL A 107 5.28 7.05 -8.46
C VAL A 107 4.85 7.24 -9.91
N GLN A 108 4.60 6.14 -10.62
CA GLN A 108 4.03 6.17 -11.96
C GLN A 108 2.51 6.07 -11.85
N PRO A 109 1.75 7.15 -12.12
CA PRO A 109 0.30 7.11 -12.00
C PRO A 109 -0.34 6.16 -13.01
N GLY A 110 -1.42 5.49 -12.57
CA GLY A 110 -2.24 4.67 -13.45
C GLY A 110 -2.87 5.49 -14.58
N ARG A 111 -3.07 4.88 -15.75
CA ARG A 111 -3.66 5.56 -16.92
C ARG A 111 -5.03 6.18 -16.60
N ALA A 112 -5.87 5.45 -15.86
CA ALA A 112 -7.17 5.94 -15.44
C ALA A 112 -7.03 7.14 -14.48
N THR A 113 -6.18 7.04 -13.46
CA THR A 113 -5.95 8.12 -12.50
C THR A 113 -5.40 9.37 -13.17
N ARG A 114 -4.47 9.20 -14.13
CA ARG A 114 -3.94 10.33 -14.93
C ARG A 114 -5.05 11.02 -15.75
N ALA A 115 -5.99 10.26 -16.29
CA ALA A 115 -7.10 10.82 -17.05
C ALA A 115 -8.09 11.59 -16.15
N ILE A 116 -8.49 10.99 -15.01
CA ILE A 116 -9.45 11.62 -14.10
C ILE A 116 -8.87 12.80 -13.32
N GLY A 117 -7.56 12.80 -13.06
CA GLY A 117 -6.90 13.90 -12.37
C GLY A 117 -7.04 15.26 -13.07
N ARG A 118 -7.26 15.26 -14.40
CA ARG A 118 -7.55 16.48 -15.18
C ARG A 118 -8.90 17.11 -14.86
N PHE A 119 -9.82 16.32 -14.33
CA PHE A 119 -11.18 16.75 -13.98
C PHE A 119 -11.35 16.92 -12.46
N ALA A 120 -10.38 16.49 -11.68
CA ALA A 120 -10.40 16.62 -10.23
C ALA A 120 -10.14 18.06 -9.79
N THR A 121 -10.74 18.45 -8.66
CA THR A 121 -10.44 19.73 -8.00
C THR A 121 -9.02 19.70 -7.46
N ARG A 122 -8.64 18.60 -6.80
CA ARG A 122 -7.30 18.38 -6.25
C ARG A 122 -6.85 16.94 -6.47
N VAL A 123 -5.54 16.77 -6.60
CA VAL A 123 -4.90 15.45 -6.69
C VAL A 123 -3.85 15.32 -5.58
N ALA A 124 -4.09 14.41 -4.66
CA ALA A 124 -3.11 14.04 -3.65
C ALA A 124 -2.22 12.92 -4.17
N VAL A 125 -0.91 13.04 -4.02
CA VAL A 125 0.04 12.03 -4.49
C VAL A 125 0.89 11.50 -3.33
N SER A 126 1.26 10.23 -3.41
CA SER A 126 2.10 9.61 -2.38
C SER A 126 3.57 10.00 -2.50
N PHE A 127 4.05 10.19 -3.71
CA PHE A 127 5.46 10.42 -3.99
C PHE A 127 5.67 11.76 -4.70
N PRO A 128 6.67 12.59 -4.30
CA PRO A 128 6.93 13.88 -4.91
C PRO A 128 7.12 13.85 -6.43
N PRO A 129 7.79 12.87 -7.05
CA PRO A 129 7.92 12.82 -8.50
C PRO A 129 6.60 12.74 -9.27
N THR A 130 5.54 12.25 -8.61
CA THR A 130 4.21 12.09 -9.23
C THR A 130 3.52 13.43 -9.47
N LEU A 131 3.92 14.52 -8.79
CA LEU A 131 3.40 15.88 -9.00
C LEU A 131 3.49 16.31 -10.46
N ALA A 132 4.56 15.93 -11.16
CA ALA A 132 4.78 16.27 -12.58
C ALA A 132 3.66 15.75 -13.51
N ALA A 133 2.94 14.71 -13.09
CA ALA A 133 1.82 14.15 -13.86
C ALA A 133 0.50 14.94 -13.69
N PHE A 134 0.42 15.84 -12.68
CA PHE A 134 -0.79 16.59 -12.31
C PHE A 134 -0.45 18.06 -12.00
N PRO A 135 0.01 18.83 -13.00
CA PRO A 135 0.42 20.21 -12.77
C PRO A 135 -0.75 21.10 -12.34
N GLY A 136 -0.49 22.00 -11.39
CA GLY A 136 -1.40 23.07 -10.98
C GLY A 136 -2.46 22.70 -9.93
N ASN A 137 -2.77 21.41 -9.73
CA ASN A 137 -3.80 21.01 -8.77
C ASN A 137 -3.39 19.85 -7.84
N SER A 138 -2.10 19.53 -7.77
CA SER A 138 -1.62 18.41 -6.96
C SER A 138 -0.77 18.84 -5.78
N PHE A 139 -0.71 17.97 -4.77
CA PHE A 139 0.12 18.10 -3.58
C PHE A 139 0.58 16.74 -3.07
N VAL A 140 1.66 16.71 -2.28
CA VAL A 140 2.16 15.48 -1.67
C VAL A 140 1.46 15.25 -0.34
N SER A 141 0.65 14.20 -0.26
CA SER A 141 0.02 13.76 0.99
C SER A 141 0.76 12.59 1.65
N GLY A 142 1.42 11.79 0.86
CA GLY A 142 1.81 10.43 1.24
C GLY A 142 0.68 9.41 1.03
N THR A 143 0.95 8.17 1.41
CA THR A 143 -0.02 7.07 1.37
C THR A 143 -0.74 6.97 2.72
N PRO A 144 -2.08 6.91 2.77
CA PRO A 144 -2.79 6.61 4.00
C PRO A 144 -2.49 5.17 4.43
N ILE A 145 -1.79 5.04 5.54
CA ILE A 145 -1.36 3.77 6.13
C ILE A 145 -1.95 3.59 7.52
N ARG A 146 -1.76 2.41 8.11
CA ARG A 146 -2.07 2.17 9.53
C ARG A 146 -1.25 3.09 10.42
N SER A 147 -1.75 3.40 11.62
CA SER A 147 -0.97 4.14 12.61
C SER A 147 0.10 3.23 13.23
N PHE A 148 1.24 3.83 13.50
CA PHE A 148 2.33 3.26 14.29
C PHE A 148 2.47 3.99 15.63
N ASP A 149 1.57 4.93 15.93
CA ASP A 149 1.62 5.76 17.12
C ASP A 149 1.46 4.90 18.38
N GLY A 150 2.31 5.14 19.36
CA GLY A 150 2.27 4.47 20.65
C GLY A 150 2.81 3.02 20.65
N ILE A 151 3.32 2.49 19.53
CA ILE A 151 3.94 1.17 19.50
C ILE A 151 5.39 1.31 20.03
N ASP A 152 5.63 0.73 21.20
CA ASP A 152 6.96 0.64 21.76
C ASP A 152 7.77 -0.48 21.09
N ARG A 153 8.96 -0.15 20.58
CA ARG A 153 9.80 -1.12 19.86
C ARG A 153 10.26 -2.27 20.75
N ALA A 154 10.58 -2.03 22.02
CA ALA A 154 11.06 -3.07 22.92
C ALA A 154 9.92 -4.04 23.25
N ALA A 155 8.71 -3.53 23.51
CA ALA A 155 7.51 -4.35 23.71
C ALA A 155 7.16 -5.16 22.47
N ALA A 156 7.23 -4.54 21.28
CA ALA A 156 7.00 -5.23 20.00
C ALA A 156 8.00 -6.37 19.80
N ARG A 157 9.29 -6.13 20.01
CA ARG A 157 10.34 -7.17 19.93
C ARG A 157 10.10 -8.31 20.92
N HIS A 158 9.81 -7.99 22.17
CA HIS A 158 9.50 -8.99 23.20
C HIS A 158 8.28 -9.86 22.80
N SER A 159 7.26 -9.29 22.17
CA SER A 159 6.09 -10.03 21.71
C SER A 159 6.39 -11.08 20.60
N PHE A 160 7.53 -10.94 19.91
CA PHE A 160 8.06 -11.91 18.95
C PHE A 160 9.15 -12.82 19.55
N GLY A 161 9.36 -12.77 20.88
CA GLY A 161 10.34 -13.62 21.59
C GLY A 161 11.79 -13.23 21.31
N LEU A 162 12.07 -11.96 21.02
CA LEU A 162 13.39 -11.45 20.69
C LEU A 162 14.07 -10.87 21.91
N ASP A 163 15.33 -11.22 22.11
CA ASP A 163 16.23 -10.58 23.06
C ASP A 163 16.80 -9.25 22.52
N PRO A 164 17.31 -8.34 23.36
CA PRO A 164 17.83 -7.04 22.94
C PRO A 164 18.91 -7.08 21.84
N GLY A 165 19.72 -8.13 21.80
CA GLY A 165 20.81 -8.32 20.83
C GLY A 165 20.41 -9.03 19.53
N ASP A 166 19.20 -9.58 19.45
CA ASP A 166 18.74 -10.32 18.28
C ASP A 166 18.53 -9.38 17.09
N ARG A 167 18.56 -9.94 15.88
CA ARG A 167 18.18 -9.23 14.65
C ARG A 167 16.95 -9.89 14.05
N LEU A 168 15.92 -9.09 13.74
CA LEU A 168 14.70 -9.55 13.13
C LEU A 168 14.66 -9.20 11.64
N LEU A 169 14.61 -10.24 10.81
CA LEU A 169 14.28 -10.15 9.39
C LEU A 169 12.80 -10.50 9.19
N VAL A 170 12.01 -9.56 8.67
CA VAL A 170 10.62 -9.81 8.30
C VAL A 170 10.51 -9.97 6.78
N VAL A 171 9.93 -11.07 6.33
CA VAL A 171 9.74 -11.36 4.90
C VAL A 171 8.27 -11.48 4.58
N PHE A 172 7.78 -10.68 3.62
CA PHE A 172 6.39 -10.77 3.16
C PHE A 172 6.20 -10.31 1.71
N GLY A 173 5.36 -11.01 0.96
CA GLY A 173 5.11 -10.74 -0.45
C GLY A 173 3.78 -10.04 -0.74
N GLY A 174 2.95 -9.77 0.27
CA GLY A 174 1.57 -9.31 0.07
C GLY A 174 0.68 -10.42 -0.49
N SER A 175 -0.50 -10.04 -0.99
CA SER A 175 -1.55 -10.98 -1.41
C SER A 175 -1.34 -11.67 -2.76
N GLN A 176 -0.23 -11.43 -3.46
CA GLN A 176 0.00 -11.98 -4.81
C GLN A 176 1.46 -12.38 -5.05
N ALA A 177 1.65 -13.53 -5.72
CA ALA A 177 2.91 -14.01 -6.30
C ALA A 177 4.09 -14.07 -5.30
N VAL A 178 3.90 -14.81 -4.21
CA VAL A 178 4.94 -15.04 -3.20
C VAL A 178 5.78 -16.29 -3.47
N ALA A 179 5.40 -17.17 -4.40
CA ALA A 179 6.04 -18.46 -4.60
C ALA A 179 7.57 -18.37 -4.84
N ARG A 180 8.03 -17.43 -5.69
CA ARG A 180 9.46 -17.21 -5.91
C ARG A 180 10.18 -16.72 -4.66
N MET A 181 9.56 -15.81 -3.91
CA MET A 181 10.10 -15.29 -2.65
C MET A 181 10.18 -16.41 -1.60
N ASN A 182 9.11 -17.20 -1.44
CA ASN A 182 9.08 -18.34 -0.53
C ASN A 182 10.19 -19.36 -0.89
N ALA A 183 10.36 -19.66 -2.19
CA ALA A 183 11.40 -20.57 -2.64
C ALA A 183 12.82 -20.04 -2.38
N ALA A 184 13.06 -18.73 -2.58
CA ALA A 184 14.35 -18.12 -2.28
C ALA A 184 14.64 -18.15 -0.77
N VAL A 185 13.65 -17.80 0.06
CA VAL A 185 13.76 -17.85 1.52
C VAL A 185 14.01 -19.27 2.00
N ALA A 186 13.25 -20.27 1.54
CA ALA A 186 13.39 -21.67 1.98
C ALA A 186 14.80 -22.21 1.71
N ARG A 187 15.39 -21.88 0.55
CA ARG A 187 16.76 -22.29 0.21
C ARG A 187 17.83 -21.52 1.00
N ALA A 188 17.62 -20.24 1.27
CA ALA A 188 18.54 -19.39 2.02
C ALA A 188 18.43 -19.62 3.54
N LEU A 189 17.37 -20.27 4.01
CA LEU A 189 16.98 -20.34 5.42
C LEU A 189 18.09 -20.80 6.36
N PRO A 190 18.89 -21.87 6.07
CA PRO A 190 19.94 -22.30 6.97
C PRO A 190 21.00 -21.22 7.26
N GLN A 191 21.31 -20.40 6.27
CA GLN A 191 22.25 -19.29 6.41
C GLN A 191 21.59 -18.07 7.06
N LEU A 192 20.36 -17.75 6.67
CA LEU A 192 19.64 -16.61 7.25
C LEU A 192 19.47 -16.73 8.76
N VAL A 193 19.10 -17.92 9.27
CA VAL A 193 18.89 -18.13 10.70
C VAL A 193 20.18 -18.16 11.53
N ALA A 194 21.35 -18.18 10.90
CA ALA A 194 22.62 -18.01 11.60
C ALA A 194 22.74 -16.60 12.23
N ASP A 195 22.28 -15.58 11.51
CA ASP A 195 22.43 -14.18 11.87
C ASP A 195 21.13 -13.47 12.23
N TRP A 196 19.96 -14.02 11.78
CA TRP A 196 18.64 -13.42 11.91
C TRP A 196 17.65 -14.33 12.63
N HIS A 197 16.77 -13.75 13.41
CA HIS A 197 15.43 -14.29 13.60
C HIS A 197 14.60 -13.95 12.37
N VAL A 198 13.97 -14.94 11.76
CA VAL A 198 13.22 -14.76 10.50
C VAL A 198 11.74 -14.93 10.76
N LEU A 199 10.96 -13.87 10.55
CA LEU A 199 9.51 -13.91 10.51
C LEU A 199 9.06 -13.89 9.04
N HIS A 200 8.53 -15.02 8.57
CA HIS A 200 8.17 -15.23 7.17
C HIS A 200 6.66 -15.33 6.99
N LEU A 201 6.05 -14.34 6.34
CA LEU A 201 4.65 -14.37 5.98
C LEU A 201 4.50 -15.07 4.63
N ALA A 202 4.37 -16.40 4.68
CA ALA A 202 4.44 -17.25 3.49
C ALA A 202 3.12 -17.30 2.67
N GLY A 203 2.01 -16.76 3.21
CA GLY A 203 0.67 -16.98 2.65
C GLY A 203 0.17 -18.40 2.91
N ASP A 204 -1.15 -18.61 2.79
CA ASP A 204 -1.74 -19.95 3.03
C ASP A 204 -1.08 -21.03 2.18
N ASP A 205 -0.85 -20.76 0.90
CA ASP A 205 -0.26 -21.70 -0.05
C ASP A 205 1.21 -22.04 0.25
N GLY A 206 1.93 -21.13 0.93
CA GLY A 206 3.35 -21.30 1.23
C GLY A 206 3.65 -21.98 2.56
N MET A 207 2.65 -22.22 3.41
CA MET A 207 2.86 -22.73 4.76
C MET A 207 3.44 -24.15 4.79
N ALA A 208 3.06 -25.02 3.85
CA ALA A 208 3.57 -26.37 3.79
C ALA A 208 5.09 -26.39 3.50
N ASP A 209 5.53 -25.61 2.52
CA ASP A 209 6.95 -25.49 2.15
C ASP A 209 7.77 -24.80 3.26
N ALA A 210 7.20 -23.78 3.89
CA ALA A 210 7.82 -23.11 5.04
C ALA A 210 7.99 -24.05 6.23
N GLY A 211 7.00 -24.88 6.49
CA GLY A 211 7.05 -25.92 7.53
C GLY A 211 8.12 -26.99 7.24
N ALA A 212 8.22 -27.45 6.00
CA ALA A 212 9.26 -28.40 5.57
C ALA A 212 10.66 -27.81 5.70
N ALA A 213 10.84 -26.55 5.26
CA ALA A 213 12.11 -25.84 5.40
C ALA A 213 12.52 -25.69 6.88
N ARG A 214 11.58 -25.38 7.78
CA ARG A 214 11.83 -25.30 9.23
C ARG A 214 12.26 -26.65 9.80
N GLN A 215 11.61 -27.75 9.41
CA GLN A 215 11.95 -29.09 9.89
C GLN A 215 13.35 -29.55 9.45
N ALA A 216 13.82 -29.07 8.30
CA ALA A 216 15.16 -29.36 7.79
C ALA A 216 16.28 -28.63 8.55
N LEU A 217 15.94 -27.61 9.37
CA LEU A 217 16.93 -26.91 10.20
C LEU A 217 17.40 -27.78 11.37
N PRO A 218 18.66 -27.59 11.84
CA PRO A 218 19.10 -28.09 13.14
C PRO A 218 18.18 -27.59 14.26
N ASP A 219 17.92 -28.43 15.27
CA ASP A 219 16.98 -28.11 16.35
C ASP A 219 17.28 -26.77 17.03
N ALA A 220 18.54 -26.46 17.26
CA ALA A 220 18.98 -25.21 17.87
C ALA A 220 18.59 -23.96 17.06
N LEU A 221 18.42 -24.08 15.75
CA LEU A 221 18.10 -22.94 14.84
C LEU A 221 16.59 -22.84 14.53
N ARG A 222 15.82 -23.89 14.83
CA ARG A 222 14.36 -23.89 14.54
C ARG A 222 13.60 -22.79 15.27
N LEU A 223 14.08 -22.36 16.44
CA LEU A 223 13.47 -21.29 17.22
C LEU A 223 13.69 -19.90 16.58
N ARG A 224 14.67 -19.78 15.68
CA ARG A 224 14.94 -18.53 14.96
C ARG A 224 14.11 -18.36 13.68
N TYR A 225 13.23 -19.32 13.36
CA TYR A 225 12.36 -19.22 12.20
C TYR A 225 10.90 -19.40 12.59
N THR A 226 10.11 -18.37 12.31
CA THR A 226 8.65 -18.38 12.46
C THR A 226 8.00 -18.14 11.11
N ALA A 227 7.14 -19.05 10.68
CA ALA A 227 6.32 -18.88 9.48
C ALA A 227 4.85 -18.68 9.88
N GLU A 228 4.22 -17.66 9.28
CA GLU A 228 2.81 -17.35 9.47
C GLU A 228 2.16 -17.17 8.09
N PRO A 229 0.87 -17.53 7.92
CA PRO A 229 0.19 -17.24 6.67
C PRO A 229 0.05 -15.73 6.46
N PHE A 230 -0.42 -15.01 7.49
CA PHE A 230 -0.62 -13.57 7.50
C PHE A 230 -0.53 -13.02 8.92
N LEU A 231 -0.15 -11.75 9.06
CA LEU A 231 -0.28 -10.99 10.30
C LEU A 231 -1.38 -9.93 10.12
N THR A 232 -2.54 -10.14 10.73
CA THR A 232 -3.66 -9.20 10.63
C THR A 232 -3.45 -8.01 11.57
N ASP A 233 -3.44 -8.23 12.87
CA ASP A 233 -3.40 -7.18 13.87
C ASP A 233 -1.98 -6.85 14.35
N ARG A 234 -1.03 -7.79 14.19
CA ARG A 234 0.35 -7.67 14.64
C ARG A 234 1.34 -7.19 13.58
N MET A 235 0.86 -6.82 12.38
CA MET A 235 1.76 -6.38 11.30
C MET A 235 2.47 -5.07 11.64
N ALA A 236 1.81 -4.16 12.36
CA ALA A 236 2.46 -2.93 12.81
C ALA A 236 3.60 -3.22 13.79
N ASP A 237 3.36 -4.11 14.76
CA ASP A 237 4.39 -4.54 15.72
C ASP A 237 5.56 -5.22 15.02
N ALA A 238 5.28 -6.07 14.01
CA ALA A 238 6.33 -6.74 13.25
C ALA A 238 7.23 -5.75 12.49
N LEU A 239 6.64 -4.72 11.86
CA LEU A 239 7.41 -3.69 11.16
C LEU A 239 8.23 -2.83 12.13
N VAL A 240 7.67 -2.47 13.30
CA VAL A 240 8.39 -1.70 14.32
C VAL A 240 9.50 -2.53 14.96
N ALA A 241 9.28 -3.84 15.18
CA ALA A 241 10.28 -4.76 15.73
C ALA A 241 11.43 -5.05 14.75
N ALA A 242 11.19 -4.98 13.43
CA ALA A 242 12.11 -5.39 12.39
C ALA A 242 13.41 -4.56 12.36
N ASP A 243 14.52 -5.23 12.04
CA ASP A 243 15.81 -4.63 11.71
C ASP A 243 16.05 -4.59 10.20
N LEU A 244 15.38 -5.47 9.46
CA LEU A 244 15.39 -5.53 8.00
C LEU A 244 14.07 -6.12 7.51
N VAL A 245 13.57 -5.61 6.40
CA VAL A 245 12.38 -6.14 5.73
C VAL A 245 12.71 -6.56 4.30
N VAL A 246 12.27 -7.74 3.89
CA VAL A 246 12.22 -8.16 2.49
C VAL A 246 10.77 -8.18 2.05
N GLY A 247 10.43 -7.40 1.03
CA GLY A 247 9.03 -7.28 0.65
C GLY A 247 8.77 -6.81 -0.78
N ARG A 248 7.49 -6.86 -1.19
CA ARG A 248 7.04 -6.25 -2.44
C ARG A 248 6.99 -4.73 -2.32
N ALA A 249 7.16 -4.02 -3.43
CA ALA A 249 7.18 -2.55 -3.49
C ALA A 249 5.80 -1.93 -3.79
N GLY A 250 4.73 -2.43 -3.13
CA GLY A 250 3.43 -1.77 -3.16
C GLY A 250 3.50 -0.38 -2.51
N SER A 251 2.64 0.55 -2.91
CA SER A 251 2.66 1.91 -2.36
C SER A 251 2.46 1.94 -0.84
N SER A 252 1.56 1.10 -0.30
CA SER A 252 1.36 1.00 1.14
C SER A 252 2.59 0.43 1.85
N THR A 253 3.19 -0.64 1.29
CA THR A 253 4.42 -1.23 1.85
C THR A 253 5.55 -0.19 1.90
N CYS A 254 5.82 0.49 0.78
CA CYS A 254 6.86 1.53 0.73
C CYS A 254 6.62 2.64 1.76
N ALA A 255 5.36 3.06 1.93
CA ALA A 255 5.00 4.10 2.88
C ALA A 255 5.10 3.63 4.34
N GLU A 256 4.70 2.39 4.65
CA GLU A 256 4.83 1.81 5.99
C GLU A 256 6.31 1.66 6.38
N LEU A 257 7.15 1.13 5.46
CA LEU A 257 8.59 1.00 5.68
C LEU A 257 9.25 2.36 5.92
N ALA A 258 8.87 3.37 5.15
CA ALA A 258 9.36 4.73 5.33
C ALA A 258 8.88 5.36 6.66
N ALA A 259 7.62 5.18 7.03
CA ALA A 259 7.05 5.74 8.26
C ALA A 259 7.70 5.15 9.52
N VAL A 260 7.98 3.84 9.52
CA VAL A 260 8.70 3.16 10.62
C VAL A 260 10.21 3.46 10.56
N GLY A 261 10.74 3.73 9.38
CA GLY A 261 12.18 3.91 9.17
C GLY A 261 12.95 2.60 9.22
N VAL A 262 12.37 1.53 8.67
CA VAL A 262 13.03 0.22 8.63
C VAL A 262 13.73 0.01 7.29
N PRO A 263 15.01 -0.42 7.29
CA PRO A 263 15.75 -0.79 6.07
C PRO A 263 15.04 -1.89 5.30
N SER A 264 15.09 -1.84 3.97
CA SER A 264 14.37 -2.82 3.17
C SER A 264 15.08 -3.28 1.91
N ILE A 265 14.87 -4.55 1.58
CA ILE A 265 15.15 -5.15 0.29
C ILE A 265 13.80 -5.30 -0.44
N LEU A 266 13.61 -4.52 -1.48
CA LEU A 266 12.37 -4.48 -2.25
C LEU A 266 12.47 -5.39 -3.48
N VAL A 267 11.48 -6.27 -3.61
CA VAL A 267 11.33 -7.16 -4.76
C VAL A 267 10.06 -6.76 -5.51
N PRO A 268 10.14 -5.84 -6.48
CA PRO A 268 8.97 -5.34 -7.18
C PRO A 268 8.25 -6.45 -7.93
N TYR A 269 6.92 -6.50 -7.84
CA TYR A 269 6.10 -7.41 -8.64
C TYR A 269 6.16 -7.00 -10.11
N PRO A 270 6.56 -7.91 -11.05
CA PRO A 270 6.89 -7.52 -12.42
C PRO A 270 5.69 -7.20 -13.31
N TYR A 271 4.47 -7.60 -12.86
CA TYR A 271 3.24 -7.42 -13.64
C TYR A 271 2.44 -6.19 -13.18
N ALA A 272 1.25 -6.00 -13.72
CA ALA A 272 0.33 -4.90 -13.40
C ALA A 272 0.90 -3.49 -13.68
N GLY A 273 1.53 -3.30 -14.86
CA GLY A 273 2.01 -2.01 -15.33
C GLY A 273 3.31 -1.52 -14.70
N ALA A 274 4.05 -2.43 -14.06
CA ALA A 274 5.36 -2.17 -13.45
C ALA A 274 5.39 -1.05 -12.38
N HIS A 275 4.22 -0.66 -11.83
CA HIS A 275 4.15 0.42 -10.84
C HIS A 275 5.08 0.20 -9.64
N GLN A 276 5.21 -1.06 -9.18
CA GLN A 276 6.05 -1.38 -8.04
C GLN A 276 7.54 -1.12 -8.29
N ARG A 277 8.01 -1.30 -9.54
CA ARG A 277 9.40 -1.00 -9.89
C ARG A 277 9.72 0.49 -9.74
N TYR A 278 8.79 1.37 -10.12
CA TYR A 278 8.99 2.81 -9.93
C TYR A 278 8.97 3.19 -8.46
N ASN A 279 8.10 2.58 -7.66
CA ASN A 279 8.05 2.78 -6.22
C ASN A 279 9.37 2.33 -5.55
N ALA A 280 9.86 1.12 -5.88
CA ALA A 280 11.14 0.61 -5.36
C ALA A 280 12.30 1.55 -5.72
N ARG A 281 12.41 1.92 -7.00
CA ARG A 281 13.46 2.82 -7.47
C ARG A 281 13.47 4.18 -6.80
N TYR A 282 12.30 4.70 -6.45
CA TYR A 282 12.23 5.94 -5.68
C TYR A 282 12.92 5.78 -4.33
N LEU A 283 12.60 4.72 -3.57
CA LEU A 283 13.24 4.47 -2.27
C LEU A 283 14.74 4.18 -2.40
N VAL A 284 15.13 3.44 -3.44
CA VAL A 284 16.55 3.13 -3.72
C VAL A 284 17.35 4.38 -4.03
N ASN A 285 16.82 5.27 -4.87
CA ASN A 285 17.48 6.51 -5.25
C ASN A 285 17.67 7.46 -4.05
N GLU A 286 16.76 7.39 -3.07
CA GLU A 286 16.83 8.13 -1.80
C GLU A 286 17.69 7.41 -0.75
N GLY A 287 18.26 6.24 -1.06
CA GLY A 287 19.08 5.45 -0.14
C GLY A 287 18.31 4.70 0.94
N ALA A 288 16.97 4.59 0.82
CA ALA A 288 16.09 3.97 1.81
C ALA A 288 15.86 2.47 1.60
N ALA A 289 16.30 1.90 0.47
CA ALA A 289 16.09 0.50 0.13
C ALA A 289 17.18 -0.02 -0.82
N VAL A 290 17.19 -1.36 -0.99
CA VAL A 290 17.85 -2.07 -2.09
C VAL A 290 16.76 -2.70 -2.95
N GLU A 291 16.93 -2.75 -4.28
CA GLU A 291 16.04 -3.45 -5.20
C GLU A 291 16.68 -4.78 -5.64
N ILE A 292 15.91 -5.87 -5.57
CA ILE A 292 16.21 -7.10 -6.28
C ILE A 292 15.07 -7.29 -7.31
N PRO A 293 15.34 -7.26 -8.63
CA PRO A 293 14.34 -7.62 -9.63
C PRO A 293 13.75 -9.01 -9.36
N ASP A 294 12.45 -9.20 -9.60
CA ASP A 294 11.78 -10.48 -9.28
C ASP A 294 12.41 -11.69 -9.96
N ASP A 295 12.85 -11.53 -11.21
CA ASP A 295 13.53 -12.56 -12.00
C ASP A 295 14.98 -12.85 -11.56
N GLU A 296 15.61 -11.92 -10.84
CA GLU A 296 16.93 -12.06 -10.22
C GLU A 296 16.88 -12.56 -8.78
N LEU A 297 15.67 -12.74 -8.19
CA LEU A 297 15.54 -13.21 -6.82
C LEU A 297 15.89 -14.68 -6.71
N THR A 298 17.12 -14.96 -6.30
CA THR A 298 17.65 -16.28 -5.93
C THR A 298 18.00 -16.29 -4.44
N SER A 299 18.26 -17.49 -3.88
CA SER A 299 18.77 -17.64 -2.51
C SER A 299 20.11 -16.94 -2.32
N GLU A 300 21.02 -17.05 -3.28
CA GLU A 300 22.36 -16.45 -3.26
C GLU A 300 22.28 -14.92 -3.27
N ARG A 301 21.39 -14.36 -4.12
CA ARG A 301 21.20 -12.92 -4.20
C ARG A 301 20.57 -12.38 -2.91
N LEU A 302 19.58 -13.08 -2.36
CA LEU A 302 18.97 -12.72 -1.07
C LEU A 302 20.00 -12.73 0.06
N LEU A 303 20.81 -13.78 0.15
CA LEU A 303 21.89 -13.88 1.15
C LEU A 303 22.91 -12.76 1.02
N ALA A 304 23.39 -12.50 -0.19
CA ALA A 304 24.37 -11.43 -0.41
C ALA A 304 23.85 -10.05 0.04
N GLU A 305 22.58 -9.72 -0.23
CA GLU A 305 22.01 -8.44 0.20
C GLU A 305 21.73 -8.40 1.71
N THR A 306 21.28 -9.50 2.31
CA THR A 306 21.05 -9.57 3.76
C THR A 306 22.37 -9.52 4.53
N GLU A 307 23.43 -10.17 4.05
CA GLU A 307 24.79 -10.12 4.59
C GLU A 307 25.38 -8.70 4.52
N ALA A 308 25.24 -8.04 3.37
CA ALA A 308 25.69 -6.66 3.20
C ALA A 308 25.01 -5.68 4.16
N LEU A 309 23.81 -6.02 4.67
CA LEU A 309 23.02 -5.24 5.62
C LEU A 309 23.19 -5.70 7.07
N LEU A 310 24.04 -6.70 7.35
CA LEU A 310 24.49 -7.00 8.72
C LEU A 310 25.34 -5.85 9.30
N HIS A 311 26.03 -5.10 8.44
CA HIS A 311 26.81 -3.94 8.86
C HIS A 311 25.93 -2.80 9.37
N ASP A 312 26.01 -2.50 10.65
CA ASP A 312 25.16 -1.54 11.33
C ASP A 312 25.17 -0.15 10.69
N HIS A 313 26.33 0.34 10.25
CA HIS A 313 26.46 1.66 9.61
C HIS A 313 25.59 1.78 8.34
N ARG A 314 25.63 0.77 7.45
CA ARG A 314 24.84 0.77 6.21
C ARG A 314 23.35 0.70 6.54
N ARG A 315 22.98 -0.17 7.50
CA ARG A 315 21.60 -0.35 7.91
C ARG A 315 21.03 0.91 8.57
N HIS A 316 21.81 1.58 9.44
CA HIS A 316 21.40 2.84 10.07
C HIS A 316 21.25 3.97 9.06
N ALA A 317 22.18 4.13 8.12
CA ALA A 317 22.07 5.13 7.05
C ALA A 317 20.80 4.93 6.22
N MET A 318 20.47 3.66 5.89
CA MET A 318 19.25 3.32 5.16
C MET A 318 17.97 3.61 6.00
N ALA A 319 18.00 3.31 7.30
CA ALA A 319 16.90 3.61 8.22
C ALA A 319 16.64 5.13 8.30
N ASP A 320 17.70 5.93 8.41
CA ASP A 320 17.57 7.39 8.44
C ASP A 320 17.04 7.95 7.13
N ALA A 321 17.48 7.40 6.00
CA ALA A 321 16.94 7.76 4.70
C ALA A 321 15.44 7.43 4.60
N ALA A 322 15.03 6.24 5.05
CA ALA A 322 13.64 5.83 5.09
C ALA A 322 12.77 6.79 5.94
N ARG A 323 13.23 7.13 7.16
CA ARG A 323 12.50 8.07 8.05
C ARG A 323 12.29 9.43 7.41
N ARG A 324 13.26 9.97 6.66
CA ARG A 324 13.10 11.25 5.95
C ARG A 324 12.00 11.22 4.90
N LEU A 325 11.71 10.06 4.32
CA LEU A 325 10.64 9.86 3.34
C LEU A 325 9.28 9.61 3.98
N GLY A 326 9.26 9.21 5.25
CA GLY A 326 8.06 8.84 5.99
C GLY A 326 7.04 9.97 6.07
N ARG A 327 5.75 9.62 5.87
CA ARG A 327 4.61 10.54 6.02
C ARG A 327 3.48 9.87 6.81
N PRO A 328 3.68 9.68 8.11
CA PRO A 328 2.74 8.91 8.95
C PRO A 328 1.37 9.55 9.06
N HIS A 329 1.26 10.86 8.87
CA HIS A 329 0.01 11.62 9.01
C HIS A 329 -0.76 11.79 7.68
N ALA A 330 -0.42 11.04 6.63
CA ALA A 330 -1.05 11.14 5.31
C ALA A 330 -2.57 10.98 5.34
N ALA A 331 -3.10 10.05 6.14
CA ALA A 331 -4.54 9.82 6.27
C ALA A 331 -5.26 11.07 6.83
N ARG A 332 -4.66 11.73 7.83
CA ARG A 332 -5.21 12.95 8.41
C ARG A 332 -5.16 14.10 7.40
N MET A 333 -4.03 14.30 6.72
CA MET A 333 -3.89 15.33 5.69
C MET A 333 -4.95 15.19 4.59
N LEU A 334 -5.18 13.95 4.10
CA LEU A 334 -6.24 13.67 3.11
C LEU A 334 -7.63 13.98 3.66
N ALA A 335 -7.90 13.67 4.94
CA ALA A 335 -9.18 13.95 5.57
C ALA A 335 -9.41 15.46 5.72
N ASP A 336 -8.42 16.19 6.19
CA ASP A 336 -8.50 17.64 6.39
C ASP A 336 -8.68 18.36 5.04
N GLU A 337 -7.97 17.94 3.99
CA GLU A 337 -8.12 18.49 2.63
C GLU A 337 -9.52 18.22 2.07
N LEU A 338 -10.07 17.02 2.29
CA LEU A 338 -11.41 16.69 1.82
C LEU A 338 -12.50 17.46 2.57
N VAL A 339 -12.32 17.70 3.88
CA VAL A 339 -13.24 18.53 4.68
C VAL A 339 -13.18 19.99 4.20
N ALA A 340 -11.99 20.54 3.99
CA ALA A 340 -11.85 21.90 3.46
C ALA A 340 -12.50 22.08 2.09
N LEU A 341 -12.36 21.08 1.20
CA LEU A 341 -13.05 21.07 -0.09
C LEU A 341 -14.58 21.04 0.07
N ALA A 342 -15.08 20.26 1.02
CA ALA A 342 -16.51 20.14 1.29
C ALA A 342 -17.14 21.43 1.86
N GLU A 343 -16.37 22.20 2.60
CA GLU A 343 -16.80 23.43 3.29
C GLU A 343 -16.47 24.70 2.50
N GLY A 344 -15.70 24.59 1.41
CA GLY A 344 -15.22 25.74 0.63
C GLY A 344 -14.22 26.61 1.40
N GLY A 345 -13.56 26.01 2.38
CA GLY A 345 -12.53 26.66 3.19
C GLY A 345 -11.14 26.68 2.58
N PRO A 346 -10.14 27.30 3.25
CA PRO A 346 -8.76 27.29 2.82
C PRO A 346 -8.20 25.86 2.83
N LEU A 347 -7.45 25.50 1.77
CA LEU A 347 -6.90 24.16 1.61
C LEU A 347 -5.63 23.99 2.47
N PRO A 348 -5.55 23.01 3.37
CA PRO A 348 -4.40 22.77 4.24
C PRO A 348 -3.08 22.60 3.47
N SER A 349 -3.14 21.97 2.30
CA SER A 349 -1.97 21.72 1.45
C SER A 349 -1.36 22.98 0.81
N THR A 350 -2.04 24.12 0.89
CA THR A 350 -1.56 25.42 0.36
C THR A 350 -0.97 26.33 1.44
N VAL A 351 -1.13 25.96 2.70
CA VAL A 351 -0.54 26.69 3.83
C VAL A 351 0.93 26.32 3.94
N PRO A 352 1.89 27.25 3.92
CA PRO A 352 3.30 26.96 4.19
C PRO A 352 3.44 26.32 5.59
N SER A 353 4.17 25.21 5.67
CA SER A 353 4.49 24.51 6.92
C SER A 353 5.55 25.22 7.73
#